data_c4fc93a6777ffbc571afda3c14b621d4
#
_entry.id   c4fc93a6777ffbc571afda3c14b621d4
#
_cell.length_a   1.000
_cell.length_b   1.000
_cell.length_c   1.000
_cell.angle_alpha   90.00
_cell.angle_beta   90.00
_cell.angle_gamma   90.00
#
_symmetry.space_group_name_H-M   'P 1'
#
loop_
_entity.id
_entity.type
_entity.pdbx_description
1 polymer ?
#
loop_
_entity_poly.entity_id
_entity_poly.type
_entity_poly.pdbx_seq_one_letter_code
_entity_poly.pdbx_strand_id
1 'polypeptide(L)'
;MASMPTISFGNLRRRDDQVEKGVLEACREAGFFLLDLRGDEVGTRLIHEIDQLFHICEETLNLPDNVKEQHQNDIPRSFLGFKPLGQAKTENDEPDRYEMFNMSQDGLMGTEPLQSLPPSLYGHLPVMISYLRHCQDIIAILNVALAKQLDLPESTFTALQSPTKKSGTVLRLLKSYASPHAEDLRTFLIHHTDFGTITLLANIVGGLQILKPGGSPLDESAWTWARPQPGCLIVNMGDAMTQWTGGILRSNMHRVIHAPGAQRFVDKYTVAYLARPERDASMKRLLNTHDVSDNEEDEGLTAWEWEVKRAMSMARAGYAPQAKEPKA
;
A
#
# COMPACT_ATOMS: atom_id res chain seq x y z
N MET A 1 24.63 4.27 0.06
CA MET A 1 23.17 4.06 0.09
C MET A 1 22.93 2.57 0.04
N ALA A 2 22.34 1.98 1.08
CA ALA A 2 21.93 0.57 0.99
C ALA A 2 20.79 0.50 -0.04
N SER A 3 20.99 -0.27 -1.12
CA SER A 3 19.93 -0.55 -2.07
C SER A 3 18.91 -1.48 -1.40
N MET A 4 17.63 -1.27 -1.64
CA MET A 4 16.61 -2.25 -1.25
C MET A 4 17.00 -3.63 -1.82
N PRO A 5 16.88 -4.72 -1.03
CA PRO A 5 17.11 -6.06 -1.56
C PRO A 5 16.13 -6.37 -2.70
N THR A 6 16.59 -7.11 -3.68
CA THR A 6 15.77 -7.54 -4.82
C THR A 6 15.52 -9.04 -4.74
N ILE A 7 14.27 -9.43 -4.74
CA ILE A 7 13.79 -10.80 -4.62
C ILE A 7 13.24 -11.25 -5.99
N SER A 8 13.71 -12.38 -6.50
CA SER A 8 13.19 -12.95 -7.75
C SER A 8 11.83 -13.62 -7.51
N PHE A 9 10.78 -13.13 -8.17
CA PHE A 9 9.45 -13.72 -8.11
C PHE A 9 9.43 -15.16 -8.64
N GLY A 10 10.11 -15.42 -9.74
CA GLY A 10 10.18 -16.78 -10.31
C GLY A 10 10.85 -17.78 -9.37
N ASN A 11 11.91 -17.40 -8.65
CA ASN A 11 12.55 -18.27 -7.67
C ASN A 11 11.66 -18.46 -6.43
N LEU A 12 11.01 -17.39 -5.98
CA LEU A 12 10.06 -17.45 -4.86
C LEU A 12 8.89 -18.40 -5.15
N ARG A 13 8.34 -18.35 -6.38
CA ARG A 13 7.30 -19.29 -6.83
C ARG A 13 7.76 -20.75 -6.85
N ARG A 14 9.03 -20.99 -7.15
CA ARG A 14 9.64 -22.32 -7.09
C ARG A 14 10.00 -22.79 -5.69
N ARG A 15 9.67 -21.99 -4.68
CA ARG A 15 9.94 -22.31 -3.26
C ARG A 15 11.44 -22.45 -2.97
N ASP A 16 12.27 -21.62 -3.62
CA ASP A 16 13.71 -21.56 -3.34
C ASP A 16 13.94 -21.06 -1.90
N ASP A 17 14.50 -21.94 -1.06
CA ASP A 17 14.67 -21.68 0.38
C ASP A 17 15.59 -20.48 0.67
N GLN A 18 16.61 -20.23 -0.16
CA GLN A 18 17.48 -19.07 0.01
C GLN A 18 16.74 -17.77 -0.33
N VAL A 19 15.84 -17.82 -1.32
CA VAL A 19 15.00 -16.67 -1.68
C VAL A 19 13.94 -16.40 -0.60
N GLU A 20 13.30 -17.46 -0.07
CA GLU A 20 12.36 -17.35 1.06
C GLU A 20 13.05 -16.75 2.32
N LYS A 21 14.28 -17.16 2.64
CA LYS A 21 15.09 -16.54 3.72
C LYS A 21 15.38 -15.07 3.45
N GLY A 22 15.75 -14.72 2.22
CA GLY A 22 15.96 -13.33 1.81
C GLY A 22 14.72 -12.46 1.96
N VAL A 23 13.51 -13.00 1.73
CA VAL A 23 12.24 -12.32 2.02
C VAL A 23 12.12 -12.03 3.51
N LEU A 24 12.34 -13.03 4.38
CA LEU A 24 12.26 -12.82 5.84
C LEU A 24 13.25 -11.77 6.33
N GLU A 25 14.51 -11.82 5.87
CA GLU A 25 15.55 -10.84 6.23
C GLU A 25 15.14 -9.44 5.82
N ALA A 26 14.69 -9.24 4.57
CA ALA A 26 14.21 -7.94 4.09
C ALA A 26 13.05 -7.39 4.92
N CYS A 27 12.10 -8.26 5.29
CA CYS A 27 10.93 -7.90 6.11
C CYS A 27 11.30 -7.58 7.57
N ARG A 28 12.34 -8.21 8.10
CA ARG A 28 12.85 -7.92 9.46
C ARG A 28 13.65 -6.62 9.52
N GLU A 29 14.54 -6.39 8.55
CA GLU A 29 15.45 -5.26 8.59
C GLU A 29 14.80 -3.95 8.19
N ALA A 30 14.31 -3.88 6.96
CA ALA A 30 13.76 -2.66 6.38
C ALA A 30 12.22 -2.67 6.28
N GLY A 31 11.59 -3.85 6.26
CA GLY A 31 10.18 -4.00 5.95
C GLY A 31 9.85 -3.70 4.49
N PHE A 32 10.87 -3.54 3.63
CA PHE A 32 10.74 -3.18 2.21
C PHE A 32 11.71 -3.98 1.34
N PHE A 33 11.25 -4.37 0.15
CA PHE A 33 12.10 -4.98 -0.89
C PHE A 33 11.54 -4.74 -2.30
N LEU A 34 12.35 -5.01 -3.31
CA LEU A 34 11.92 -5.08 -4.71
C LEU A 34 11.58 -6.53 -5.06
N LEU A 35 10.39 -6.76 -5.62
CA LEU A 35 10.00 -8.04 -6.19
C LEU A 35 10.19 -7.98 -7.71
N ASP A 36 11.21 -8.66 -8.21
CA ASP A 36 11.52 -8.73 -9.64
C ASP A 36 10.61 -9.76 -10.33
N LEU A 37 9.73 -9.27 -11.18
CA LEU A 37 8.74 -10.06 -11.92
C LEU A 37 9.31 -10.66 -13.20
N ARG A 38 10.47 -10.21 -13.65
CA ARG A 38 11.08 -10.62 -14.93
C ARG A 38 11.53 -12.07 -14.88
N GLY A 39 11.53 -12.72 -16.05
CA GLY A 39 11.98 -14.11 -16.18
C GLY A 39 10.99 -15.15 -15.63
N ASP A 40 9.78 -14.73 -15.28
CA ASP A 40 8.66 -15.58 -14.91
C ASP A 40 7.46 -15.29 -15.80
N GLU A 41 6.73 -16.31 -16.22
CA GLU A 41 5.60 -16.15 -17.16
C GLU A 41 4.43 -15.38 -16.53
N VAL A 42 4.10 -15.67 -15.26
CA VAL A 42 3.06 -14.94 -14.53
C VAL A 42 3.53 -13.52 -14.23
N GLY A 43 4.80 -13.35 -13.84
CA GLY A 43 5.42 -12.06 -13.65
C GLY A 43 5.38 -11.19 -14.91
N THR A 44 5.64 -11.78 -16.08
CA THR A 44 5.54 -11.08 -17.37
C THR A 44 4.11 -10.61 -17.66
N ARG A 45 3.11 -11.46 -17.41
CA ARG A 45 1.69 -11.05 -17.54
C ARG A 45 1.34 -9.90 -16.60
N LEU A 46 1.79 -9.98 -15.38
CA LEU A 46 1.55 -8.91 -14.38
C LEU A 46 2.20 -7.57 -14.79
N ILE A 47 3.41 -7.58 -15.39
CA ILE A 47 4.04 -6.37 -15.94
C ILE A 47 3.13 -5.74 -17.00
N HIS A 48 2.56 -6.52 -17.93
CA HIS A 48 1.63 -6.00 -18.94
C HIS A 48 0.34 -5.44 -18.31
N GLU A 49 -0.20 -6.06 -17.28
CA GLU A 49 -1.37 -5.54 -16.57
C GLU A 49 -1.04 -4.23 -15.83
N ILE A 50 0.14 -4.13 -15.23
CA ILE A 50 0.63 -2.90 -14.61
C ILE A 50 0.74 -1.76 -15.63
N ASP A 51 1.27 -2.02 -16.82
CA ASP A 51 1.36 -1.03 -17.90
C ASP A 51 -0.04 -0.55 -18.32
N GLN A 52 -1.01 -1.46 -18.46
CA GLN A 52 -2.40 -1.10 -18.71
C GLN A 52 -3.00 -0.27 -17.56
N LEU A 53 -2.71 -0.64 -16.31
CA LEU A 53 -3.20 0.09 -15.14
C LEU A 53 -2.61 1.49 -15.02
N PHE A 54 -1.38 1.75 -15.48
CA PHE A 54 -0.84 3.10 -15.57
C PHE A 54 -1.65 3.97 -16.55
N HIS A 55 -2.03 3.45 -17.73
CA HIS A 55 -2.91 4.15 -18.66
C HIS A 55 -4.30 4.40 -18.07
N ILE A 56 -4.88 3.41 -17.41
CA ILE A 56 -6.18 3.55 -16.71
C ILE A 56 -6.08 4.59 -15.59
N CYS A 57 -4.97 4.62 -14.86
CA CYS A 57 -4.71 5.59 -13.81
C CYS A 57 -4.65 7.02 -14.39
N GLU A 58 -3.91 7.20 -15.49
CA GLU A 58 -3.81 8.47 -16.18
C GLU A 58 -5.17 8.92 -16.73
N GLU A 59 -5.89 8.05 -17.43
CA GLU A 59 -7.23 8.32 -17.96
C GLU A 59 -8.19 8.73 -16.83
N THR A 60 -8.24 7.96 -15.75
CA THR A 60 -9.18 8.17 -14.63
C THR A 60 -8.91 9.47 -13.90
N LEU A 61 -7.65 9.77 -13.57
CA LEU A 61 -7.29 10.94 -12.77
C LEU A 61 -7.14 12.22 -13.61
N ASN A 62 -7.20 12.13 -14.94
CA ASN A 62 -7.32 13.27 -15.84
C ASN A 62 -8.76 13.54 -16.32
N LEU A 63 -9.76 12.80 -15.82
CA LEU A 63 -11.16 13.13 -16.05
C LEU A 63 -11.48 14.53 -15.50
N PRO A 64 -12.45 15.25 -16.07
CA PRO A 64 -12.92 16.52 -15.53
C PRO A 64 -13.32 16.40 -14.05
N ASP A 65 -13.01 17.44 -13.26
CA ASP A 65 -13.25 17.39 -11.81
C ASP A 65 -14.70 17.14 -11.44
N ASN A 66 -15.65 17.73 -12.18
CA ASN A 66 -17.09 17.50 -11.99
C ASN A 66 -17.52 16.04 -12.23
N VAL A 67 -16.75 15.24 -12.95
CA VAL A 67 -16.97 13.79 -13.13
C VAL A 67 -16.37 13.04 -11.94
N LYS A 68 -15.12 13.34 -11.58
CA LYS A 68 -14.43 12.68 -10.45
C LYS A 68 -15.14 12.92 -9.13
N GLU A 69 -15.61 14.15 -8.87
CA GLU A 69 -16.28 14.57 -7.64
C GLU A 69 -17.62 13.85 -7.39
N GLN A 70 -18.29 13.33 -8.43
CA GLN A 70 -19.48 12.50 -8.26
C GLN A 70 -19.20 11.17 -7.55
N HIS A 71 -17.91 10.77 -7.52
CA HIS A 71 -17.43 9.56 -6.87
C HIS A 71 -16.51 9.85 -5.68
N GLN A 72 -16.61 11.07 -5.11
CA GLN A 72 -15.77 11.49 -3.99
C GLN A 72 -15.98 10.59 -2.78
N ASN A 73 -14.87 10.26 -2.09
CA ASN A 73 -14.89 9.51 -0.85
C ASN A 73 -15.66 10.26 0.27
N ASP A 74 -16.16 9.52 1.25
CA ASP A 74 -16.90 10.07 2.41
C ASP A 74 -16.10 9.84 3.70
N ILE A 75 -14.92 10.49 3.78
CA ILE A 75 -14.07 10.37 4.97
C ILE A 75 -14.73 11.10 6.15
N PRO A 76 -14.74 10.51 7.36
CA PRO A 76 -14.04 9.29 7.78
C PRO A 76 -14.84 7.98 7.59
N ARG A 77 -16.05 8.02 7.03
CA ARG A 77 -16.92 6.83 6.90
C ARG A 77 -16.39 5.83 5.88
N SER A 78 -15.85 6.33 4.77
CA SER A 78 -15.29 5.51 3.69
C SER A 78 -14.11 6.19 3.03
N PHE A 79 -13.02 5.44 2.86
CA PHE A 79 -11.87 5.86 2.06
C PHE A 79 -11.97 5.43 0.58
N LEU A 80 -13.06 4.74 0.21
CA LEU A 80 -13.30 4.31 -1.17
C LEU A 80 -13.80 5.48 -2.01
N GLY A 81 -13.40 5.51 -3.27
CA GLY A 81 -13.75 6.58 -4.21
C GLY A 81 -12.62 7.57 -4.44
N PHE A 82 -12.97 8.73 -4.96
CA PHE A 82 -12.05 9.79 -5.36
C PHE A 82 -11.65 10.67 -4.16
N LYS A 83 -10.36 10.89 -4.01
CA LYS A 83 -9.77 11.90 -3.12
C LYS A 83 -9.27 13.06 -3.98
N PRO A 84 -9.87 14.26 -3.88
CA PRO A 84 -9.43 15.43 -4.64
C PRO A 84 -8.09 15.98 -4.15
N LEU A 85 -7.43 16.75 -5.02
CA LEU A 85 -6.24 17.52 -4.72
C LEU A 85 -6.49 18.46 -3.51
N GLY A 86 -5.52 18.51 -2.59
CA GLY A 86 -5.56 19.40 -1.44
C GLY A 86 -6.56 19.02 -0.34
N GLN A 87 -7.17 17.84 -0.41
CA GLN A 87 -8.10 17.36 0.63
C GLN A 87 -7.39 17.05 1.96
N ALA A 88 -6.16 16.55 1.91
CA ALA A 88 -5.32 16.35 3.09
C ALA A 88 -4.29 17.47 3.20
N LYS A 89 -3.64 17.58 4.37
CA LYS A 89 -2.63 18.59 4.64
C LYS A 89 -1.26 17.95 4.84
N THR A 90 -0.21 18.71 4.54
CA THR A 90 1.18 18.36 4.81
C THR A 90 1.53 18.71 6.26
N GLU A 91 2.75 18.39 6.69
CA GLU A 91 3.29 18.73 8.02
C GLU A 91 3.29 20.24 8.31
N ASN A 92 3.30 21.07 7.26
CA ASN A 92 3.28 22.53 7.35
C ASN A 92 1.89 23.13 7.20
N ASP A 93 0.83 22.34 7.36
CA ASP A 93 -0.58 22.75 7.18
C ASP A 93 -0.92 23.23 5.76
N GLU A 94 -0.08 22.92 4.76
CA GLU A 94 -0.32 23.22 3.35
C GLU A 94 -1.15 22.12 2.70
N PRO A 95 -1.97 22.44 1.68
CA PRO A 95 -2.69 21.43 0.90
C PRO A 95 -1.73 20.42 0.27
N ASP A 96 -2.07 19.14 0.29
CA ASP A 96 -1.32 18.10 -0.41
C ASP A 96 -1.34 18.29 -1.95
N ARG A 97 -0.46 17.55 -2.66
CA ARG A 97 -0.32 17.66 -4.12
C ARG A 97 -0.56 16.33 -4.84
N TYR A 98 -1.55 15.56 -4.38
CA TYR A 98 -1.94 14.32 -5.04
C TYR A 98 -3.44 14.10 -5.06
N GLU A 99 -3.88 13.38 -6.07
CA GLU A 99 -5.22 12.81 -6.19
C GLU A 99 -5.13 11.30 -6.17
N MET A 100 -6.18 10.64 -5.72
CA MET A 100 -6.26 9.19 -5.82
C MET A 100 -7.69 8.71 -5.99
N PHE A 101 -7.81 7.52 -6.58
CA PHE A 101 -9.07 6.77 -6.63
C PHE A 101 -8.86 5.41 -5.97
N ASN A 102 -9.61 5.13 -4.92
CA ASN A 102 -9.58 3.86 -4.19
C ASN A 102 -10.75 2.99 -4.60
N MET A 103 -10.47 1.77 -5.04
CA MET A 103 -11.47 0.76 -5.41
C MET A 103 -11.39 -0.43 -4.47
N SER A 104 -12.56 -0.85 -3.95
CA SER A 104 -12.66 -2.03 -3.09
C SER A 104 -12.37 -3.30 -3.89
N GLN A 105 -11.43 -4.13 -3.42
CA GLN A 105 -11.30 -5.49 -3.92
C GLN A 105 -12.61 -6.27 -3.76
N ASP A 106 -13.25 -6.14 -2.60
CA ASP A 106 -14.46 -6.87 -2.26
C ASP A 106 -15.57 -6.58 -3.28
N GLY A 107 -15.71 -5.30 -3.70
CA GLY A 107 -16.64 -4.89 -4.75
C GLY A 107 -16.24 -5.38 -6.15
N LEU A 108 -14.95 -5.24 -6.52
CA LEU A 108 -14.44 -5.69 -7.82
C LEU A 108 -14.52 -7.20 -7.99
N MET A 109 -14.33 -7.96 -6.93
CA MET A 109 -14.38 -9.44 -6.93
C MET A 109 -15.79 -9.99 -6.65
N GLY A 110 -16.78 -9.13 -6.35
CA GLY A 110 -18.17 -9.52 -6.17
C GLY A 110 -18.52 -10.11 -4.79
N THR A 111 -17.66 -9.95 -3.78
CA THR A 111 -17.97 -10.34 -2.39
C THR A 111 -18.79 -9.26 -1.65
N GLU A 112 -18.79 -8.03 -2.15
CA GLU A 112 -19.67 -6.92 -1.77
C GLU A 112 -20.22 -6.21 -3.03
N PRO A 113 -21.25 -5.38 -2.91
CA PRO A 113 -21.65 -4.51 -4.01
C PRO A 113 -20.51 -3.61 -4.47
N LEU A 114 -20.32 -3.51 -5.78
CA LEU A 114 -19.33 -2.60 -6.36
C LEU A 114 -19.74 -1.15 -6.05
N GLN A 115 -18.77 -0.36 -5.56
CA GLN A 115 -18.96 1.07 -5.39
C GLN A 115 -19.23 1.78 -6.73
N SER A 116 -19.76 3.00 -6.67
CA SER A 116 -19.90 3.84 -7.86
C SER A 116 -18.54 4.17 -8.47
N LEU A 117 -18.38 3.94 -9.76
CA LEU A 117 -17.18 4.20 -10.54
C LEU A 117 -17.49 5.18 -11.68
N PRO A 118 -16.52 5.99 -12.14
CA PRO A 118 -16.62 6.72 -13.40
C PRO A 118 -16.98 5.77 -14.56
N PRO A 119 -17.84 6.19 -15.50
CA PRO A 119 -18.27 5.33 -16.60
C PRO A 119 -17.13 4.69 -17.40
N SER A 120 -16.01 5.40 -17.59
CA SER A 120 -14.81 4.90 -18.28
C SER A 120 -14.23 3.66 -17.61
N LEU A 121 -14.27 3.54 -16.28
CA LEU A 121 -13.68 2.42 -15.56
C LEU A 121 -14.42 1.08 -15.77
N TYR A 122 -15.71 1.10 -16.13
CA TYR A 122 -16.43 -0.17 -16.33
C TYR A 122 -15.88 -1.01 -17.48
N GLY A 123 -15.32 -0.38 -18.52
CA GLY A 123 -14.65 -1.08 -19.61
C GLY A 123 -13.34 -1.77 -19.19
N HIS A 124 -12.75 -1.34 -18.09
CA HIS A 124 -11.46 -1.81 -17.58
C HIS A 124 -11.57 -2.83 -16.43
N LEU A 125 -12.80 -3.15 -16.00
CA LEU A 125 -13.02 -4.15 -14.94
C LEU A 125 -12.28 -5.49 -15.19
N PRO A 126 -12.27 -6.06 -16.41
CA PRO A 126 -11.57 -7.34 -16.63
C PRO A 126 -10.08 -7.30 -16.30
N VAL A 127 -9.35 -6.24 -16.69
CA VAL A 127 -7.92 -6.13 -16.41
C VAL A 127 -7.67 -5.85 -14.91
N MET A 128 -8.49 -5.03 -14.26
CA MET A 128 -8.40 -4.78 -12.83
C MET A 128 -8.64 -6.05 -12.01
N ILE A 129 -9.65 -6.85 -12.37
CA ILE A 129 -9.94 -8.13 -11.71
C ILE A 129 -8.81 -9.14 -11.94
N SER A 130 -8.24 -9.20 -13.15
CA SER A 130 -7.09 -10.07 -13.45
C SER A 130 -5.87 -9.68 -12.62
N TYR A 131 -5.55 -8.40 -12.58
CA TYR A 131 -4.47 -7.84 -11.74
C TYR A 131 -4.66 -8.18 -10.26
N LEU A 132 -5.88 -8.01 -9.71
CA LEU A 132 -6.18 -8.34 -8.31
C LEU A 132 -5.91 -9.83 -8.02
N ARG A 133 -6.28 -10.74 -8.93
CA ARG A 133 -6.01 -12.18 -8.76
C ARG A 133 -4.51 -12.46 -8.70
N HIS A 134 -3.72 -11.87 -9.61
CA HIS A 134 -2.27 -12.04 -9.56
C HIS A 134 -1.66 -11.43 -8.29
N CYS A 135 -2.18 -10.30 -7.80
CA CYS A 135 -1.76 -9.74 -6.51
C CYS A 135 -2.08 -10.69 -5.35
N GLN A 136 -3.27 -11.29 -5.34
CA GLN A 136 -3.65 -12.29 -4.33
C GLN A 136 -2.71 -13.50 -4.34
N ASP A 137 -2.32 -13.97 -5.53
CA ASP A 137 -1.35 -15.08 -5.68
C ASP A 137 0.02 -14.69 -5.10
N ILE A 138 0.51 -13.48 -5.39
CA ILE A 138 1.77 -12.97 -4.80
C ILE A 138 1.68 -12.92 -3.28
N ILE A 139 0.59 -12.35 -2.73
CA ILE A 139 0.37 -12.28 -1.27
C ILE A 139 0.34 -13.67 -0.64
N ALA A 140 -0.34 -14.64 -1.27
CA ALA A 140 -0.37 -16.01 -0.78
C ALA A 140 1.02 -16.65 -0.75
N ILE A 141 1.81 -16.47 -1.81
CA ILE A 141 3.18 -16.99 -1.89
C ILE A 141 4.07 -16.37 -0.83
N LEU A 142 4.02 -15.04 -0.65
CA LEU A 142 4.78 -14.34 0.39
C LEU A 142 4.37 -14.78 1.80
N ASN A 143 3.07 -14.93 2.06
CA ASN A 143 2.55 -15.40 3.34
C ASN A 143 3.02 -16.81 3.70
N VAL A 144 3.01 -17.72 2.73
CA VAL A 144 3.50 -19.10 2.90
C VAL A 144 5.01 -19.10 3.17
N ALA A 145 5.80 -18.31 2.42
CA ALA A 145 7.24 -18.21 2.62
C ALA A 145 7.57 -17.63 4.01
N LEU A 146 6.90 -16.56 4.40
CA LEU A 146 7.09 -15.93 5.72
C LEU A 146 6.68 -16.86 6.87
N ALA A 147 5.54 -17.56 6.77
CA ALA A 147 5.11 -18.51 7.78
C ALA A 147 6.15 -19.63 7.98
N LYS A 148 6.60 -20.24 6.89
CA LYS A 148 7.64 -21.28 6.91
C LYS A 148 8.93 -20.79 7.56
N GLN A 149 9.42 -19.61 7.17
CA GLN A 149 10.67 -19.06 7.68
C GLN A 149 10.57 -18.54 9.13
N LEU A 150 9.35 -18.43 9.67
CA LEU A 150 9.05 -18.13 11.08
C LEU A 150 8.71 -19.38 11.90
N ASP A 151 8.93 -20.59 11.35
CA ASP A 151 8.59 -21.88 11.97
C ASP A 151 7.09 -21.99 12.34
N LEU A 152 6.21 -21.34 11.56
CA LEU A 152 4.76 -21.42 11.68
C LEU A 152 4.17 -22.38 10.62
N PRO A 153 2.97 -22.94 10.86
CA PRO A 153 2.23 -23.63 9.80
C PRO A 153 2.09 -22.74 8.55
N GLU A 154 2.35 -23.29 7.36
CA GLU A 154 2.32 -22.51 6.10
C GLU A 154 0.99 -21.77 5.86
N SER A 155 -0.12 -22.29 6.40
CA SER A 155 -1.45 -21.68 6.30
C SER A 155 -1.69 -20.53 7.28
N THR A 156 -0.78 -20.23 8.19
CA THR A 156 -1.01 -19.28 9.31
C THR A 156 -1.51 -17.92 8.81
N PHE A 157 -0.76 -17.26 7.92
CA PHE A 157 -1.17 -15.94 7.42
C PHE A 157 -2.23 -16.01 6.32
N THR A 158 -2.21 -17.06 5.48
CA THR A 158 -3.21 -17.22 4.42
C THR A 158 -4.61 -17.52 4.97
N ALA A 159 -4.72 -18.19 6.12
CA ALA A 159 -5.99 -18.43 6.79
C ALA A 159 -6.65 -17.15 7.36
N LEU A 160 -5.87 -16.08 7.53
CA LEU A 160 -6.35 -14.78 8.01
C LEU A 160 -6.59 -13.77 6.87
N GLN A 161 -6.35 -14.18 5.62
CA GLN A 161 -6.40 -13.33 4.42
C GLN A 161 -7.04 -14.07 3.25
N SER A 162 -8.18 -14.74 3.49
CA SER A 162 -8.88 -15.46 2.43
C SER A 162 -9.36 -14.50 1.33
N PRO A 163 -9.03 -14.76 0.04
CA PRO A 163 -9.46 -13.91 -1.06
C PRO A 163 -10.98 -13.95 -1.33
N THR A 164 -11.70 -14.88 -0.71
CA THR A 164 -13.15 -15.04 -0.85
C THR A 164 -13.94 -14.39 0.28
N LYS A 165 -13.26 -13.83 1.27
CA LYS A 165 -13.89 -13.12 2.39
C LYS A 165 -13.69 -11.61 2.27
N LYS A 166 -14.56 -10.85 2.93
CA LYS A 166 -14.46 -9.40 3.02
C LYS A 166 -13.20 -8.99 3.77
N SER A 167 -12.42 -8.09 3.19
CA SER A 167 -11.15 -7.69 3.77
C SER A 167 -11.00 -6.17 3.93
N GLY A 168 -11.54 -5.40 3.03
CA GLY A 168 -11.22 -3.96 2.93
C GLY A 168 -9.94 -3.71 2.14
N THR A 169 -9.39 -4.72 1.47
CA THR A 169 -8.27 -4.60 0.51
C THR A 169 -8.62 -3.62 -0.60
N VAL A 170 -7.66 -2.79 -0.99
CA VAL A 170 -7.86 -1.67 -1.92
C VAL A 170 -6.91 -1.76 -3.11
N LEU A 171 -7.46 -1.59 -4.32
CA LEU A 171 -6.72 -1.16 -5.50
C LEU A 171 -6.75 0.37 -5.55
N ARG A 172 -5.58 1.01 -5.53
CA ARG A 172 -5.41 2.46 -5.52
C ARG A 172 -4.72 2.92 -6.80
N LEU A 173 -5.36 3.86 -7.47
CA LEU A 173 -4.77 4.66 -8.54
C LEU A 173 -4.43 6.03 -7.95
N LEU A 174 -3.19 6.51 -8.13
CA LEU A 174 -2.72 7.76 -7.53
C LEU A 174 -1.94 8.59 -8.55
N LYS A 175 -2.22 9.89 -8.61
CA LYS A 175 -1.50 10.90 -9.37
C LYS A 175 -0.90 11.92 -8.41
N SER A 176 0.42 12.05 -8.42
CA SER A 176 1.13 13.17 -7.78
C SER A 176 1.53 14.16 -8.86
N TYR A 177 1.26 15.43 -8.63
CA TYR A 177 1.49 16.47 -9.61
C TYR A 177 2.96 16.85 -9.75
N ALA A 178 3.38 17.22 -10.94
CA ALA A 178 4.71 17.78 -11.19
C ALA A 178 5.02 18.95 -10.24
N SER A 179 6.30 19.12 -9.91
CA SER A 179 6.79 20.17 -9.00
C SER A 179 7.84 21.06 -9.72
N PRO A 180 7.42 21.83 -10.73
CA PRO A 180 8.35 22.66 -11.51
C PRO A 180 8.88 23.86 -10.74
N HIS A 181 8.12 24.38 -9.78
CA HIS A 181 8.46 25.58 -9.03
C HIS A 181 8.96 25.26 -7.62
N ALA A 182 9.63 26.20 -6.98
CA ALA A 182 10.19 26.04 -5.63
C ALA A 182 9.12 25.80 -4.57
N GLU A 183 7.98 26.47 -4.69
CA GLU A 183 6.79 26.33 -3.83
C GLU A 183 6.12 24.98 -3.94
N ASP A 184 6.39 24.23 -5.00
CA ASP A 184 5.88 22.88 -5.22
C ASP A 184 6.75 21.79 -4.56
N LEU A 185 7.94 22.14 -4.06
CA LEU A 185 8.89 21.22 -3.45
C LEU A 185 8.52 20.90 -2.00
N ARG A 186 7.39 20.22 -1.81
CA ARG A 186 6.85 19.85 -0.50
C ARG A 186 6.48 18.37 -0.46
N THR A 187 6.12 17.91 0.71
CA THR A 187 5.61 16.56 0.93
C THR A 187 4.27 16.37 0.22
N PHE A 188 4.10 15.26 -0.49
CA PHE A 188 2.84 14.89 -1.12
C PHE A 188 1.99 14.05 -0.17
N LEU A 189 2.61 13.02 0.41
CA LEU A 189 2.00 12.16 1.41
C LEU A 189 2.94 12.09 2.61
N ILE A 190 2.46 12.59 3.75
CA ILE A 190 3.22 12.62 5.00
C ILE A 190 3.65 11.23 5.44
N HIS A 191 4.63 11.19 6.33
CA HIS A 191 5.15 9.94 6.84
C HIS A 191 4.08 9.14 7.61
N HIS A 192 3.98 7.86 7.28
CA HIS A 192 3.00 6.93 7.84
C HIS A 192 3.50 5.49 7.73
N THR A 193 2.79 4.57 8.33
CA THR A 193 2.86 3.13 8.10
C THR A 193 1.56 2.66 7.45
N ASP A 194 1.61 1.57 6.67
CA ASP A 194 0.41 0.97 6.10
C ASP A 194 -0.31 0.11 7.15
N PHE A 195 -1.63 0.22 7.26
CA PHE A 195 -2.41 -0.57 8.23
C PHE A 195 -2.50 -2.06 7.89
N GLY A 196 -2.47 -2.37 6.59
CA GLY A 196 -2.70 -3.72 6.08
C GLY A 196 -1.61 -4.72 6.41
N THR A 197 -1.57 -5.77 5.62
CA THR A 197 -0.57 -6.84 5.75
C THR A 197 0.63 -6.61 4.86
N ILE A 198 0.40 -6.53 3.56
CA ILE A 198 1.44 -6.34 2.54
C ILE A 198 0.92 -5.37 1.49
N THR A 199 1.74 -4.41 1.10
CA THR A 199 1.46 -3.51 -0.01
C THR A 199 2.33 -3.87 -1.21
N LEU A 200 1.73 -3.95 -2.39
CA LEU A 200 2.40 -4.10 -3.67
C LEU A 200 2.26 -2.79 -4.44
N LEU A 201 3.38 -2.13 -4.70
CA LEU A 201 3.41 -0.80 -5.32
C LEU A 201 4.12 -0.85 -6.66
N ALA A 202 3.46 -0.37 -7.71
CA ALA A 202 4.06 -0.10 -9.01
C ALA A 202 4.18 1.41 -9.23
N ASN A 203 5.37 1.89 -9.55
CA ASN A 203 5.64 3.27 -9.95
C ASN A 203 6.85 3.34 -10.88
N ILE A 204 6.92 4.39 -11.71
CA ILE A 204 8.02 4.65 -12.64
C ILE A 204 8.84 5.84 -12.14
N VAL A 205 8.17 6.88 -11.68
CA VAL A 205 8.76 8.11 -11.16
C VAL A 205 9.07 7.96 -9.67
N GLY A 206 10.24 8.40 -9.22
CA GLY A 206 10.67 8.35 -7.82
C GLY A 206 9.80 9.20 -6.87
N GLY A 207 10.31 9.46 -5.67
CA GLY A 207 9.64 10.29 -4.67
C GLY A 207 9.26 9.54 -3.39
N LEU A 208 9.28 8.20 -3.39
CA LEU A 208 9.11 7.42 -2.18
C LEU A 208 10.39 7.43 -1.35
N GLN A 209 10.27 7.72 -0.07
CA GLN A 209 11.33 7.62 0.93
C GLN A 209 10.93 6.70 2.08
N ILE A 210 11.89 5.95 2.57
CA ILE A 210 11.76 5.00 3.68
C ILE A 210 12.64 5.50 4.83
N LEU A 211 12.12 5.46 6.04
CA LEU A 211 12.88 5.82 7.23
C LEU A 211 13.91 4.74 7.55
N LYS A 212 15.16 5.13 7.79
CA LYS A 212 16.21 4.19 8.24
C LYS A 212 15.85 3.59 9.59
N PRO A 213 16.21 2.34 9.87
CA PRO A 213 16.03 1.74 11.18
C PRO A 213 16.61 2.62 12.30
N GLY A 214 15.79 2.89 13.33
CA GLY A 214 16.19 3.76 14.46
C GLY A 214 16.29 5.26 14.14
N GLY A 215 15.97 5.68 12.91
CA GLY A 215 15.97 7.09 12.52
C GLY A 215 14.77 7.85 13.09
N SER A 216 14.94 9.16 13.25
CA SER A 216 13.82 10.06 13.57
C SER A 216 13.15 10.58 12.30
N PRO A 217 11.80 10.61 12.23
CA PRO A 217 11.09 11.21 11.09
C PRO A 217 11.41 12.71 10.92
N LEU A 218 11.88 13.37 11.97
CA LEU A 218 12.26 14.79 11.98
C LEU A 218 13.67 15.03 11.43
N ASP A 219 14.46 13.98 11.26
CA ASP A 219 15.80 14.07 10.69
C ASP A 219 15.78 13.74 9.19
N GLU A 220 15.93 14.75 8.34
CA GLU A 220 15.96 14.58 6.88
C GLU A 220 17.05 13.59 6.42
N SER A 221 18.17 13.48 7.14
CA SER A 221 19.25 12.53 6.82
C SER A 221 18.90 11.07 7.11
N ALA A 222 17.84 10.83 7.90
CA ALA A 222 17.33 9.50 8.23
C ALA A 222 16.48 8.89 7.11
N TRP A 223 16.08 9.66 6.09
CA TRP A 223 15.29 9.19 4.98
C TRP A 223 16.16 8.62 3.85
N THR A 224 15.73 7.51 3.26
CA THR A 224 16.39 6.86 2.13
C THR A 224 15.41 6.70 0.96
N TRP A 225 15.86 6.98 -0.26
CA TRP A 225 15.05 6.83 -1.46
C TRP A 225 14.78 5.35 -1.78
N ALA A 226 13.50 5.01 -1.92
CA ALA A 226 13.05 3.79 -2.56
C ALA A 226 13.00 4.02 -4.08
N ARG A 227 14.02 3.55 -4.80
CA ARG A 227 14.11 3.74 -6.25
C ARG A 227 13.31 2.68 -6.98
N PRO A 228 12.33 3.05 -7.83
CA PRO A 228 11.65 2.08 -8.68
C PRO A 228 12.65 1.44 -9.65
N GLN A 229 12.41 0.19 -9.97
CA GLN A 229 13.18 -0.56 -10.96
C GLN A 229 12.23 -1.12 -12.02
N PRO A 230 12.58 -1.04 -13.33
CA PRO A 230 11.75 -1.61 -14.38
C PRO A 230 11.47 -3.10 -14.14
N GLY A 231 10.22 -3.51 -14.28
CA GLY A 231 9.79 -4.89 -14.08
C GLY A 231 9.76 -5.35 -12.62
N CYS A 232 9.90 -4.43 -11.66
CA CYS A 232 9.81 -4.74 -10.24
C CYS A 232 8.63 -4.02 -9.57
N LEU A 233 8.02 -4.69 -8.59
CA LEU A 233 7.15 -4.07 -7.60
C LEU A 233 7.99 -3.66 -6.39
N ILE A 234 7.64 -2.54 -5.76
CA ILE A 234 8.08 -2.24 -4.39
C ILE A 234 7.08 -2.94 -3.47
N VAL A 235 7.60 -3.75 -2.55
CA VAL A 235 6.79 -4.49 -1.57
C VAL A 235 7.12 -4.00 -0.18
N ASN A 236 6.10 -3.74 0.65
CA ASN A 236 6.29 -3.41 2.05
C ASN A 236 5.31 -4.14 2.97
N MET A 237 5.79 -4.40 4.20
CA MET A 237 4.98 -4.94 5.28
C MET A 237 4.16 -3.83 5.92
N GLY A 238 2.93 -4.17 6.27
CA GLY A 238 2.05 -3.30 7.03
C GLY A 238 1.95 -3.68 8.51
N ASP A 239 1.25 -2.85 9.25
CA ASP A 239 1.13 -2.93 10.71
C ASP A 239 0.46 -4.22 11.20
N ALA A 240 -0.46 -4.80 10.40
CA ALA A 240 -1.09 -6.07 10.76
C ALA A 240 -0.09 -7.22 10.84
N MET A 241 0.91 -7.26 9.93
CA MET A 241 1.99 -8.26 9.98
C MET A 241 2.90 -8.03 11.20
N THR A 242 3.16 -6.76 11.54
CA THR A 242 3.92 -6.41 12.76
C THR A 242 3.18 -6.86 14.01
N GLN A 243 1.85 -6.61 14.08
CA GLN A 243 1.00 -7.04 15.20
C GLN A 243 1.01 -8.57 15.37
N TRP A 244 0.75 -9.31 14.31
CA TRP A 244 0.71 -10.77 14.36
C TRP A 244 2.05 -11.41 14.75
N THR A 245 3.16 -10.82 14.32
CA THR A 245 4.49 -11.38 14.56
C THR A 245 5.20 -10.78 15.78
N GLY A 246 4.52 -9.93 16.56
CA GLY A 246 5.12 -9.30 17.75
C GLY A 246 6.34 -8.46 17.40
N GLY A 247 6.31 -7.75 16.27
CA GLY A 247 7.39 -6.86 15.83
C GLY A 247 8.52 -7.53 15.03
N ILE A 248 8.49 -8.86 14.83
CA ILE A 248 9.51 -9.54 14.03
C ILE A 248 9.49 -9.05 12.57
N LEU A 249 8.30 -8.97 11.96
CA LEU A 249 8.12 -8.33 10.66
C LEU A 249 7.86 -6.84 10.87
N ARG A 250 8.62 -6.03 10.17
CA ARG A 250 8.64 -4.59 10.39
C ARG A 250 7.73 -3.85 9.42
N SER A 251 6.70 -3.19 9.93
CA SER A 251 6.04 -2.10 9.21
C SER A 251 6.90 -0.85 9.35
N ASN A 252 7.40 -0.33 8.24
CA ASN A 252 8.35 0.77 8.28
C ASN A 252 7.71 2.09 7.81
N MET A 253 8.05 3.16 8.51
CA MET A 253 7.60 4.49 8.19
C MET A 253 8.14 4.92 6.84
N HIS A 254 7.27 5.46 6.00
CA HIS A 254 7.61 5.96 4.67
C HIS A 254 6.80 7.22 4.34
N ARG A 255 7.29 7.99 3.39
CA ARG A 255 6.63 9.21 2.91
C ARG A 255 6.81 9.37 1.40
N VAL A 256 5.97 10.19 0.79
CA VAL A 256 6.13 10.59 -0.61
C VAL A 256 6.37 12.09 -0.68
N ILE A 257 7.51 12.46 -1.25
CA ILE A 257 7.85 13.85 -1.54
C ILE A 257 8.00 14.05 -3.05
N HIS A 258 8.28 15.27 -3.48
CA HIS A 258 8.57 15.56 -4.88
C HIS A 258 9.67 14.63 -5.41
N ALA A 259 9.56 14.23 -6.68
CA ALA A 259 10.55 13.35 -7.30
C ALA A 259 11.92 14.04 -7.44
N PRO A 260 13.03 13.28 -7.32
CA PRO A 260 14.37 13.87 -7.40
C PRO A 260 14.76 14.28 -8.83
N GLY A 261 15.58 15.32 -8.94
CA GLY A 261 16.18 15.78 -10.20
C GLY A 261 15.15 16.15 -11.28
N ALA A 262 15.38 15.73 -12.52
CA ALA A 262 14.51 16.02 -13.64
C ALA A 262 13.13 15.33 -13.55
N GLN A 263 12.99 14.29 -12.77
CA GLN A 263 11.71 13.59 -12.61
C GLN A 263 10.64 14.47 -11.94
N ARG A 264 11.02 15.56 -11.25
CA ARG A 264 10.05 16.50 -10.64
C ARG A 264 9.20 17.27 -11.66
N PHE A 265 9.61 17.30 -12.93
CA PHE A 265 8.92 18.05 -14.00
C PHE A 265 7.81 17.27 -14.68
N VAL A 266 7.54 16.04 -14.27
CA VAL A 266 6.47 15.20 -14.81
C VAL A 266 5.52 14.75 -13.72
N ASP A 267 4.25 14.54 -14.08
CA ASP A 267 3.28 13.93 -13.19
C ASP A 267 3.70 12.48 -12.91
N LYS A 268 3.45 12.03 -11.69
CA LYS A 268 3.74 10.67 -11.24
C LYS A 268 2.45 9.89 -11.08
N TYR A 269 2.32 8.82 -11.84
CA TYR A 269 1.26 7.85 -11.65
C TYR A 269 1.75 6.65 -10.85
N THR A 270 0.91 6.15 -9.97
CA THR A 270 1.21 5.04 -9.06
C THR A 270 0.01 4.12 -8.98
N VAL A 271 0.25 2.82 -9.04
CA VAL A 271 -0.73 1.78 -8.81
C VAL A 271 -0.33 1.01 -7.56
N ALA A 272 -1.21 0.94 -6.58
CA ALA A 272 -0.95 0.24 -5.33
C ALA A 272 -2.06 -0.76 -5.01
N TYR A 273 -1.66 -1.97 -4.65
CA TYR A 273 -2.52 -2.98 -4.05
C TYR A 273 -2.20 -3.07 -2.56
N LEU A 274 -3.15 -2.64 -1.73
CA LEU A 274 -3.00 -2.61 -0.28
C LEU A 274 -3.78 -3.77 0.33
N ALA A 275 -3.10 -4.91 0.53
CA ALA A 275 -3.71 -6.09 1.10
C ALA A 275 -4.00 -5.90 2.59
N ARG A 276 -5.18 -6.37 3.01
CA ARG A 276 -5.63 -6.33 4.40
C ARG A 276 -6.08 -7.70 4.87
N PRO A 277 -6.11 -7.97 6.18
CA PRO A 277 -6.75 -9.16 6.73
C PRO A 277 -8.22 -9.24 6.32
N GLU A 278 -8.78 -10.43 6.35
CA GLU A 278 -10.24 -10.55 6.36
C GLU A 278 -10.82 -9.84 7.59
N ARG A 279 -12.00 -9.22 7.46
CA ARG A 279 -12.55 -8.34 8.51
C ARG A 279 -12.68 -8.99 9.87
N ASP A 280 -13.02 -10.28 9.87
CA ASP A 280 -13.22 -11.06 11.10
C ASP A 280 -11.94 -11.75 11.60
N ALA A 281 -10.80 -11.55 10.93
CA ALA A 281 -9.53 -12.10 11.39
C ALA A 281 -9.17 -11.56 12.79
N SER A 282 -8.68 -12.44 13.66
CA SER A 282 -8.19 -12.02 14.96
C SER A 282 -6.88 -11.25 14.84
N MET A 283 -6.75 -10.14 15.55
CA MET A 283 -5.50 -9.40 15.68
C MET A 283 -4.62 -9.89 16.82
N LYS A 284 -4.95 -11.06 17.39
CA LYS A 284 -4.13 -11.70 18.40
C LYS A 284 -2.73 -12.01 17.86
N ARG A 285 -1.72 -11.75 18.68
CA ARG A 285 -0.33 -12.09 18.39
C ARG A 285 -0.19 -13.61 18.19
N LEU A 286 0.53 -13.99 17.14
CA LEU A 286 0.77 -15.39 16.75
C LEU A 286 2.11 -15.92 17.27
N LEU A 287 3.06 -15.02 17.53
CA LEU A 287 4.40 -15.34 18.05
C LEU A 287 4.63 -14.60 19.36
N ASN A 288 5.06 -15.34 20.39
CA ASN A 288 5.45 -14.76 21.68
C ASN A 288 6.88 -14.22 21.57
N THR A 289 7.03 -12.91 21.49
CA THR A 289 8.32 -12.23 21.52
C THR A 289 8.38 -11.39 22.80
N HIS A 290 9.52 -11.43 23.50
CA HIS A 290 9.67 -10.74 24.79
C HIS A 290 9.96 -9.23 24.69
N ASP A 291 10.09 -8.67 23.47
CA ASP A 291 10.68 -7.35 23.24
C ASP A 291 9.71 -6.22 22.84
N VAL A 292 8.42 -6.46 22.75
CA VAL A 292 7.46 -5.42 22.34
C VAL A 292 6.52 -5.11 23.49
N SER A 293 6.43 -3.82 23.86
CA SER A 293 5.43 -3.30 24.81
C SER A 293 4.04 -3.80 24.42
N ASP A 294 3.42 -4.58 25.30
CA ASP A 294 2.17 -5.26 25.07
C ASP A 294 1.04 -4.25 24.84
N ASN A 295 0.58 -4.14 23.61
CA ASN A 295 -0.75 -3.62 23.31
C ASN A 295 -1.76 -4.77 23.49
N GLU A 296 -1.88 -5.29 24.72
CA GLU A 296 -2.88 -6.32 25.07
C GLU A 296 -4.30 -5.91 24.67
N GLU A 297 -4.58 -4.60 24.64
CA GLU A 297 -5.86 -4.04 24.20
C GLU A 297 -6.20 -4.34 22.71
N ASP A 298 -5.22 -4.60 21.87
CA ASP A 298 -5.43 -4.88 20.45
C ASP A 298 -5.64 -6.37 20.16
N GLU A 299 -5.25 -7.26 21.08
CA GLU A 299 -5.33 -8.71 20.86
C GLU A 299 -6.77 -9.27 20.84
N GLY A 300 -7.69 -8.57 21.48
CA GLY A 300 -9.11 -8.93 21.49
C GLY A 300 -9.93 -8.45 20.29
N LEU A 301 -9.32 -7.64 19.41
CA LEU A 301 -10.03 -7.01 18.30
C LEU A 301 -10.06 -7.92 17.07
N THR A 302 -11.11 -7.76 16.28
CA THR A 302 -11.10 -8.18 14.87
C THR A 302 -10.25 -7.20 14.04
N ALA A 303 -9.78 -7.62 12.87
CA ALA A 303 -9.01 -6.77 11.97
C ALA A 303 -9.78 -5.50 11.60
N TRP A 304 -11.09 -5.58 11.42
CA TRP A 304 -11.92 -4.42 11.13
C TRP A 304 -11.95 -3.42 12.29
N GLU A 305 -12.19 -3.87 13.50
CA GLU A 305 -12.20 -3.01 14.69
C GLU A 305 -10.84 -2.35 14.93
N TRP A 306 -9.78 -3.11 14.73
CA TRP A 306 -8.40 -2.65 14.84
C TRP A 306 -8.06 -1.58 13.80
N GLU A 307 -8.43 -1.78 12.53
CA GLU A 307 -8.24 -0.78 11.47
C GLU A 307 -9.02 0.51 11.74
N VAL A 308 -10.28 0.39 12.18
CA VAL A 308 -11.10 1.55 12.54
C VAL A 308 -10.47 2.33 13.70
N LYS A 309 -9.97 1.65 14.73
CA LYS A 309 -9.26 2.29 15.87
C LYS A 309 -8.05 3.09 15.37
N ARG A 310 -7.24 2.52 14.45
CA ARG A 310 -6.07 3.19 13.85
C ARG A 310 -6.45 4.37 12.96
N ALA A 311 -7.43 4.20 12.10
CA ALA A 311 -7.93 5.28 11.24
C ALA A 311 -8.45 6.47 12.04
N MET A 312 -9.19 6.22 13.13
CA MET A 312 -9.64 7.27 14.04
C MET A 312 -8.50 7.96 14.78
N SER A 313 -7.45 7.24 15.16
CA SER A 313 -6.26 7.81 15.79
C SER A 313 -5.52 8.74 14.83
N MET A 314 -5.36 8.36 13.57
CA MET A 314 -4.77 9.23 12.54
C MET A 314 -5.62 10.48 12.28
N ALA A 315 -6.93 10.35 12.24
CA ALA A 315 -7.82 11.48 12.06
C ALA A 315 -7.68 12.53 13.19
N ARG A 316 -7.57 12.05 14.43
CA ARG A 316 -7.35 12.91 15.62
C ARG A 316 -5.96 13.58 15.62
N ALA A 317 -4.97 12.94 15.08
CA ALA A 317 -3.61 13.50 14.94
C ALA A 317 -3.47 14.54 13.80
N GLY A 318 -4.55 14.88 13.09
CA GLY A 318 -4.54 15.85 11.99
C GLY A 318 -4.14 15.24 10.64
N TYR A 319 -3.99 13.93 10.58
CA TYR A 319 -3.59 13.21 9.36
C TYR A 319 -4.76 12.86 8.43
N ALA A 320 -6.00 13.07 8.85
CA ALA A 320 -7.18 12.90 8.01
C ALA A 320 -7.73 14.26 7.56
N PRO A 321 -8.35 14.32 6.38
CA PRO A 321 -9.02 15.53 5.92
C PRO A 321 -10.07 15.98 6.95
N GLN A 322 -10.09 17.26 7.26
CA GLN A 322 -11.17 17.82 8.08
C GLN A 322 -12.49 17.63 7.35
N ALA A 323 -13.47 17.06 8.03
CA ALA A 323 -14.82 16.97 7.48
C ALA A 323 -15.28 18.39 7.08
N LYS A 324 -15.70 18.55 5.82
CA LYS A 324 -16.32 19.82 5.40
C LYS A 324 -17.55 20.04 6.28
N GLU A 325 -17.63 21.16 6.97
CA GLU A 325 -18.87 21.57 7.62
C GLU A 325 -19.98 21.59 6.56
N PRO A 326 -21.16 21.08 6.88
CA PRO A 326 -22.28 21.19 5.95
C PRO A 326 -22.51 22.65 5.66
N LYS A 327 -22.45 23.05 4.40
CA LYS A 327 -22.87 24.40 3.98
C LYS A 327 -24.30 24.58 4.42
N ALA A 328 -24.54 25.58 5.25
CA ALA A 328 -25.85 26.01 5.73
C ALA A 328 -26.77 26.43 4.57
#